data_1f42d25b4ae3c953b8394bf81cc8b2ce
#
_entry.id   1f42d25b4ae3c953b8394bf81cc8b2ce
#
_cell.length_a   1.000
_cell.length_b   1.000
_cell.length_c   1.000
_cell.angle_alpha   90.00
_cell.angle_beta   90.00
_cell.angle_gamma   90.00
#
_symmetry.space_group_name_H-M   'P 1'
#
loop_
_entity.id
_entity.type
_entity.pdbx_description
1 polymer ?
#
loop_
_entity_poly.entity_id
_entity_poly.type
_entity_poly.pdbx_seq_one_letter_code
_entity_poly.pdbx_strand_id
1 'polypeptide(L)'
;MITFLVSLVVLILGFALYGRLTEKVFCVDDRKTPAVAHPDGVDYAPMKTWRLFLVQLLNIAGLGPIFGALSGACWGPRVYLWIVFGTILGGGVHDFLSGMMSERHDGASISEIVGIYLGKFMLFVMRIFSVILLVLVGVNFAKNPAALLAKLTPGWMNATFWLIVVMIYYLIATFLPIDKLIGKLYPIFGGCLIIMAIGLMAVMLTNGDYRAAMPEMWAYIGVEGTGHPGGTPIWAQMFVTVACGAISGFHATQSPMVARCMTSEREGRNVFYGAMVTEGIIALIWAAAGVTFYGTVGGLNTALTDGAANVVYEICTKMMGTIGGVLAMLGVIACPITSGDTAFRSARLTLADWFHIDQNDIKKRALLTIPVLGVGALLTQWGNFAV
;
A
#
# COMPACT_ATOMS: atom_id res chain seq x y z
N MET A 1 -0.38 -8.78 -24.20
CA MET A 1 -0.64 -10.01 -23.41
C MET A 1 0.66 -10.74 -23.02
N ILE A 2 1.54 -11.05 -23.95
CA ILE A 2 2.77 -11.83 -23.65
C ILE A 2 3.64 -11.11 -22.61
N THR A 3 3.90 -9.82 -22.79
CA THR A 3 4.69 -9.03 -21.83
C THR A 3 4.10 -9.05 -20.42
N PHE A 4 2.77 -8.95 -20.31
CA PHE A 4 2.08 -9.03 -19.02
C PHE A 4 2.26 -10.40 -18.36
N LEU A 5 2.04 -11.49 -19.10
CA LEU A 5 2.19 -12.85 -18.56
C LEU A 5 3.64 -13.15 -18.16
N VAL A 6 4.62 -12.74 -18.96
CA VAL A 6 6.05 -12.87 -18.62
C VAL A 6 6.36 -12.09 -17.33
N SER A 7 5.88 -10.84 -17.21
CA SER A 7 6.06 -10.03 -16.00
C SER A 7 5.46 -10.69 -14.76
N LEU A 8 4.27 -11.27 -14.89
CA LEU A 8 3.61 -12.00 -13.80
C LEU A 8 4.42 -13.23 -13.36
N VAL A 9 4.90 -14.02 -14.33
CA VAL A 9 5.75 -15.21 -14.06
C VAL A 9 7.06 -14.79 -13.37
N VAL A 10 7.69 -13.70 -13.83
CA VAL A 10 8.94 -13.20 -13.23
C VAL A 10 8.72 -12.73 -11.79
N LEU A 11 7.60 -12.07 -11.46
CA LEU A 11 7.25 -11.71 -10.09
C LEU A 11 7.12 -12.95 -9.19
N ILE A 12 6.42 -14.00 -9.66
CA ILE A 12 6.25 -15.24 -8.90
C ILE A 12 7.60 -15.97 -8.71
N LEU A 13 8.41 -16.03 -9.76
CA LEU A 13 9.76 -16.59 -9.66
C LEU A 13 10.67 -15.75 -8.74
N GLY A 14 10.53 -14.44 -8.75
CA GLY A 14 11.22 -13.53 -7.84
C GLY A 14 10.94 -13.87 -6.38
N PHE A 15 9.67 -14.08 -6.02
CA PHE A 15 9.32 -14.56 -4.68
C PHE A 15 9.95 -15.93 -4.36
N ALA A 16 9.85 -16.87 -5.32
CA ALA A 16 10.31 -18.23 -5.10
C ALA A 16 11.85 -18.36 -5.01
N LEU A 17 12.60 -17.58 -5.78
CA LEU A 17 14.05 -17.68 -5.88
C LEU A 17 14.76 -16.59 -5.07
N TYR A 18 14.48 -15.32 -5.38
CA TYR A 18 15.17 -14.19 -4.74
C TYR A 18 14.69 -13.96 -3.31
N GLY A 19 13.41 -14.19 -3.02
CA GLY A 19 12.89 -14.17 -1.66
C GLY A 19 13.52 -15.23 -0.75
N ARG A 20 13.79 -16.44 -1.28
CA ARG A 20 14.55 -17.49 -0.55
C ARG A 20 16.01 -17.10 -0.33
N LEU A 21 16.62 -16.47 -1.32
CA LEU A 21 17.99 -15.96 -1.19
C LEU A 21 18.08 -14.91 -0.08
N THR A 22 17.14 -13.94 -0.06
CA THR A 22 17.06 -12.88 0.96
C THR A 22 16.90 -13.49 2.35
N GLU A 23 15.99 -14.45 2.53
CA GLU A 23 15.78 -15.19 3.78
C GLU A 23 17.06 -15.92 4.24
N LYS A 24 17.74 -16.59 3.31
CA LYS A 24 18.98 -17.30 3.59
C LYS A 24 20.12 -16.35 4.00
N VAL A 25 20.26 -15.22 3.31
CA VAL A 25 21.30 -14.20 3.63
C VAL A 25 21.04 -13.57 4.99
N PHE A 26 19.78 -13.36 5.37
CA PHE A 26 19.40 -12.82 6.68
C PHE A 26 19.62 -13.84 7.82
N CYS A 27 19.77 -15.11 7.52
CA CYS A 27 19.97 -16.19 8.50
C CYS A 27 18.80 -16.26 9.50
N VAL A 28 17.58 -16.47 8.98
CA VAL A 28 16.38 -16.69 9.78
C VAL A 28 16.56 -17.90 10.70
N ASP A 29 16.19 -17.78 11.98
CA ASP A 29 16.32 -18.84 12.99
C ASP A 29 15.00 -19.09 13.76
N ASP A 30 15.06 -19.87 14.83
CA ASP A 30 13.90 -20.27 15.65
C ASP A 30 13.82 -19.49 16.97
N ARG A 31 14.33 -18.25 17.01
CA ARG A 31 14.22 -17.38 18.19
C ARG A 31 12.76 -17.07 18.52
N LYS A 32 12.51 -16.74 19.79
CA LYS A 32 11.22 -16.28 20.23
C LYS A 32 10.98 -14.86 19.72
N THR A 33 9.88 -14.68 19.00
CA THR A 33 9.45 -13.35 18.51
C THR A 33 8.91 -12.50 19.66
N PRO A 34 8.90 -11.17 19.54
CA PRO A 34 8.36 -10.26 20.57
C PRO A 34 6.91 -10.59 20.97
N ALA A 35 6.06 -10.96 20.01
CA ALA A 35 4.68 -11.36 20.28
C ALA A 35 4.56 -12.57 21.20
N VAL A 36 5.53 -13.49 21.15
CA VAL A 36 5.56 -14.70 21.99
C VAL A 36 6.29 -14.44 23.32
N ALA A 37 7.28 -13.54 23.30
CA ALA A 37 8.07 -13.23 24.50
C ALA A 37 7.34 -12.28 25.46
N HIS A 38 6.63 -11.27 24.92
CA HIS A 38 6.03 -10.19 25.70
C HIS A 38 4.61 -9.84 25.23
N PRO A 39 3.64 -10.79 25.20
CA PRO A 39 2.30 -10.49 24.73
C PRO A 39 1.63 -9.50 25.69
N ASP A 40 1.14 -8.36 25.16
CA ASP A 40 0.40 -7.35 25.92
C ASP A 40 -1.09 -7.26 25.55
N GLY A 41 -1.50 -7.94 24.46
CA GLY A 41 -2.85 -7.93 23.95
C GLY A 41 -3.30 -6.60 23.34
N VAL A 42 -2.39 -5.65 23.13
CA VAL A 42 -2.67 -4.33 22.54
C VAL A 42 -1.88 -4.17 21.24
N ASP A 43 -0.56 -4.12 21.31
CA ASP A 43 0.34 -3.99 20.17
C ASP A 43 1.13 -5.29 19.90
N TYR A 44 1.36 -6.12 20.92
CA TYR A 44 2.00 -7.43 20.83
C TYR A 44 0.95 -8.54 20.96
N ALA A 45 0.29 -8.85 19.85
CA ALA A 45 -0.81 -9.82 19.79
C ALA A 45 -0.51 -10.92 18.76
N PRO A 46 -0.15 -12.16 19.17
CA PRO A 46 0.19 -13.24 18.25
C PRO A 46 -0.94 -13.53 17.25
N MET A 47 -0.61 -13.53 15.95
CA MET A 47 -1.55 -13.79 14.86
C MET A 47 -1.08 -14.95 13.98
N LYS A 48 -2.04 -15.62 13.31
CA LYS A 48 -1.74 -16.67 12.33
C LYS A 48 -1.12 -16.05 11.07
N THR A 49 -0.14 -16.71 10.47
CA THR A 49 0.62 -16.28 9.27
C THR A 49 -0.26 -15.72 8.15
N TRP A 50 -1.36 -16.42 7.79
CA TRP A 50 -2.23 -15.95 6.71
C TRP A 50 -2.95 -14.63 7.02
N ARG A 51 -3.28 -14.39 8.30
CA ARG A 51 -3.85 -13.10 8.73
C ARG A 51 -2.80 -12.01 8.69
N LEU A 52 -1.59 -12.30 9.19
CA LEU A 52 -0.47 -11.38 9.13
C LEU A 52 -0.14 -10.98 7.68
N PHE A 53 -0.13 -11.95 6.77
CA PHE A 53 0.07 -11.67 5.34
C PHE A 53 -0.98 -10.69 4.81
N LEU A 54 -2.28 -10.92 5.08
CA LEU A 54 -3.35 -10.04 4.62
C LEU A 54 -3.31 -8.67 5.30
N VAL A 55 -2.94 -8.62 6.59
CA VAL A 55 -2.74 -7.36 7.31
C VAL A 55 -1.58 -6.58 6.72
N GLN A 56 -0.43 -7.23 6.48
CA GLN A 56 0.72 -6.58 5.84
C GLN A 56 0.36 -6.08 4.45
N LEU A 57 -0.27 -6.92 3.62
CA LEU A 57 -0.69 -6.55 2.29
C LEU A 57 -1.58 -5.30 2.29
N LEU A 58 -2.59 -5.23 3.15
CA LEU A 58 -3.46 -4.06 3.24
C LEU A 58 -2.75 -2.82 3.79
N ASN A 59 -1.82 -3.00 4.73
CA ASN A 59 -1.07 -1.88 5.29
C ASN A 59 -0.19 -1.21 4.24
N ILE A 60 0.45 -2.01 3.37
CA ILE A 60 1.38 -1.50 2.35
C ILE A 60 0.67 -1.08 1.06
N ALA A 61 -0.35 -1.82 0.61
CA ALA A 61 -0.95 -1.63 -0.71
C ALA A 61 -1.57 -0.24 -0.92
N GLY A 62 -2.24 0.33 0.06
CA GLY A 62 -2.74 1.72 0.03
C GLY A 62 -3.34 2.14 -1.31
N LEU A 63 -2.86 3.25 -1.85
CA LEU A 63 -3.23 3.79 -3.18
C LEU A 63 -2.22 3.40 -4.28
N GLY A 64 -1.00 3.05 -3.90
CA GLY A 64 0.13 2.86 -4.81
C GLY A 64 -0.09 1.85 -5.93
N PRO A 65 -0.47 0.61 -5.62
CA PRO A 65 -0.63 -0.43 -6.63
C PRO A 65 -1.83 -0.20 -7.56
N ILE A 66 -2.72 0.72 -7.22
CA ILE A 66 -3.89 1.07 -8.03
C ILE A 66 -3.66 2.40 -8.75
N PHE A 67 -3.64 3.50 -8.01
CA PHE A 67 -3.55 4.85 -8.58
C PHE A 67 -2.15 5.16 -9.14
N GLY A 68 -1.10 4.79 -8.40
CA GLY A 68 0.28 4.95 -8.86
C GLY A 68 0.59 4.10 -10.09
N ALA A 69 0.08 2.86 -10.15
CA ALA A 69 0.24 2.00 -11.32
C ALA A 69 -0.49 2.54 -12.56
N LEU A 70 -1.72 3.07 -12.41
CA LEU A 70 -2.46 3.71 -13.49
C LEU A 70 -1.73 4.95 -14.01
N SER A 71 -1.25 5.82 -13.10
CA SER A 71 -0.46 7.00 -13.49
C SER A 71 0.85 6.60 -14.16
N GLY A 72 1.53 5.56 -13.68
CA GLY A 72 2.73 5.01 -14.31
C GLY A 72 2.49 4.43 -15.69
N ALA A 73 1.30 3.86 -15.93
CA ALA A 73 0.91 3.30 -17.22
C ALA A 73 0.77 4.37 -18.33
N CYS A 74 0.75 5.66 -17.97
CA CYS A 74 0.81 6.78 -18.92
C CYS A 74 2.09 6.80 -19.76
N TRP A 75 3.16 6.18 -19.29
CA TRP A 75 4.39 5.95 -20.06
C TRP A 75 4.40 4.63 -20.82
N GLY A 76 3.25 3.95 -20.88
CA GLY A 76 3.07 2.67 -21.55
C GLY A 76 3.61 1.49 -20.72
N PRO A 77 3.68 0.28 -21.33
CA PRO A 77 4.04 -0.96 -20.65
C PRO A 77 5.50 -1.02 -20.19
N ARG A 78 6.31 0.02 -20.43
CA ARG A 78 7.66 0.17 -19.84
C ARG A 78 7.62 0.16 -18.31
N VAL A 79 6.50 0.59 -17.73
CA VAL A 79 6.25 0.57 -16.28
C VAL A 79 6.35 -0.86 -15.70
N TYR A 80 6.06 -1.89 -16.48
CA TYR A 80 6.18 -3.28 -16.04
C TYR A 80 7.60 -3.64 -15.60
N LEU A 81 8.62 -3.10 -16.27
CA LEU A 81 10.01 -3.33 -15.86
C LEU A 81 10.26 -2.82 -14.44
N TRP A 82 9.80 -1.59 -14.15
CA TRP A 82 9.97 -1.03 -12.82
C TRP A 82 9.12 -1.76 -11.78
N ILE A 83 7.87 -2.08 -12.09
CA ILE A 83 7.02 -2.86 -11.18
C ILE A 83 7.69 -4.21 -10.87
N VAL A 84 8.18 -4.95 -11.87
CA VAL A 84 8.77 -6.27 -11.68
C VAL A 84 10.09 -6.20 -10.93
N PHE A 85 11.07 -5.46 -11.47
CA PHE A 85 12.40 -5.43 -10.87
C PHE A 85 12.45 -4.58 -9.60
N GLY A 86 11.71 -3.49 -9.54
CA GLY A 86 11.56 -2.68 -8.32
C GLY A 86 10.96 -3.49 -7.18
N THR A 87 9.91 -4.27 -7.44
CA THR A 87 9.30 -5.15 -6.45
C THR A 87 10.25 -6.25 -5.98
N ILE A 88 10.90 -6.98 -6.91
CA ILE A 88 11.74 -8.13 -6.54
C ILE A 88 13.03 -7.68 -5.84
N LEU A 89 13.77 -6.75 -6.45
CA LEU A 89 15.12 -6.39 -6.00
C LEU A 89 15.13 -5.29 -4.93
N GLY A 90 14.12 -4.40 -4.98
CA GLY A 90 13.99 -3.29 -4.05
C GLY A 90 12.93 -3.55 -2.99
N GLY A 91 11.66 -3.49 -3.36
CA GLY A 91 10.53 -3.51 -2.43
C GLY A 91 10.47 -4.75 -1.56
N GLY A 92 10.59 -5.94 -2.14
CA GLY A 92 10.57 -7.21 -1.40
C GLY A 92 11.70 -7.32 -0.38
N VAL A 93 12.92 -6.90 -0.76
CA VAL A 93 14.07 -6.87 0.16
C VAL A 93 13.88 -5.82 1.24
N HIS A 94 13.43 -4.61 0.86
CA HIS A 94 13.16 -3.52 1.77
C HIS A 94 12.12 -3.91 2.84
N ASP A 95 10.99 -4.47 2.43
CA ASP A 95 9.91 -4.83 3.35
C ASP A 95 10.32 -6.00 4.25
N PHE A 96 11.01 -7.00 3.67
CA PHE A 96 11.54 -8.11 4.44
C PHE A 96 12.53 -7.63 5.51
N LEU A 97 13.52 -6.82 5.13
CA LEU A 97 14.51 -6.32 6.09
C LEU A 97 13.88 -5.40 7.13
N SER A 98 12.96 -4.51 6.74
CA SER A 98 12.28 -3.61 7.67
C SER A 98 11.50 -4.38 8.73
N GLY A 99 10.77 -5.43 8.33
CA GLY A 99 10.01 -6.27 9.24
C GLY A 99 10.89 -7.14 10.13
N MET A 100 11.88 -7.83 9.54
CA MET A 100 12.74 -8.75 10.27
C MET A 100 13.73 -8.03 11.20
N MET A 101 14.23 -6.86 10.81
CA MET A 101 15.04 -6.03 11.73
C MET A 101 14.21 -5.52 12.89
N SER A 102 12.96 -5.11 12.64
CA SER A 102 12.05 -4.73 13.72
C SER A 102 11.77 -5.89 14.67
N GLU A 103 11.48 -7.07 14.12
CA GLU A 103 11.27 -8.29 14.92
C GLU A 103 12.47 -8.59 15.83
N ARG A 104 13.69 -8.53 15.30
CA ARG A 104 14.95 -8.77 16.06
C ARG A 104 15.29 -7.69 17.08
N HIS A 105 14.63 -6.52 17.02
CA HIS A 105 14.80 -5.41 17.97
C HIS A 105 13.50 -5.15 18.74
N ASP A 106 12.85 -6.20 19.22
CA ASP A 106 11.63 -6.11 20.04
C ASP A 106 10.48 -5.29 19.41
N GLY A 107 10.32 -5.35 18.10
CA GLY A 107 9.30 -4.58 17.40
C GLY A 107 9.60 -3.09 17.32
N ALA A 108 10.88 -2.69 17.38
CA ALA A 108 11.30 -1.30 17.28
C ALA A 108 10.83 -0.64 15.98
N SER A 109 10.47 0.64 16.06
CA SER A 109 10.14 1.45 14.89
C SER A 109 11.33 1.61 13.95
N ILE A 110 11.07 1.90 12.68
CA ILE A 110 12.17 2.12 11.71
C ILE A 110 13.09 3.28 12.16
N SER A 111 12.56 4.29 12.82
CA SER A 111 13.37 5.40 13.33
C SER A 111 14.31 4.95 14.46
N GLU A 112 13.86 4.08 15.35
CA GLU A 112 14.71 3.51 16.40
C GLU A 112 15.80 2.62 15.83
N ILE A 113 15.46 1.77 14.84
CA ILE A 113 16.44 0.94 14.13
C ILE A 113 17.52 1.82 13.48
N VAL A 114 17.11 2.89 12.80
CA VAL A 114 18.06 3.88 12.25
C VAL A 114 18.92 4.50 13.35
N GLY A 115 18.36 4.77 14.52
CA GLY A 115 19.11 5.27 15.68
C GLY A 115 20.15 4.30 16.20
N ILE A 116 19.85 3.01 16.23
CA ILE A 116 20.76 1.95 16.67
C ILE A 116 21.98 1.85 15.75
N TYR A 117 21.75 1.88 14.42
CA TYR A 117 22.82 1.64 13.45
C TYR A 117 23.53 2.91 12.96
N LEU A 118 22.83 4.06 12.89
CA LEU A 118 23.34 5.31 12.34
C LEU A 118 23.47 6.45 13.37
N GLY A 119 23.11 6.18 14.63
CA GLY A 119 23.31 7.10 15.73
C GLY A 119 22.19 8.13 15.94
N LYS A 120 22.34 8.91 17.03
CA LYS A 120 21.28 9.80 17.57
C LYS A 120 20.83 10.91 16.61
N PHE A 121 21.75 11.43 15.78
CA PHE A 121 21.41 12.47 14.81
C PHE A 121 20.45 11.91 13.76
N MET A 122 20.74 10.75 13.19
CA MET A 122 19.87 10.11 12.19
C MET A 122 18.56 9.63 12.80
N LEU A 123 18.54 9.21 14.06
CA LEU A 123 17.32 8.94 14.81
C LEU A 123 16.39 10.16 14.83
N PHE A 124 16.93 11.34 15.16
CA PHE A 124 16.16 12.59 15.20
C PHE A 124 15.59 12.97 13.82
N VAL A 125 16.46 12.93 12.79
CA VAL A 125 16.04 13.20 11.39
C VAL A 125 14.95 12.23 10.96
N MET A 126 15.13 10.93 11.22
CA MET A 126 14.19 9.89 10.80
C MET A 126 12.84 10.01 11.53
N ARG A 127 12.82 10.39 12.80
CA ARG A 127 11.58 10.64 13.55
C ARG A 127 10.76 11.77 12.94
N ILE A 128 11.39 12.91 12.64
CA ILE A 128 10.72 14.04 11.97
C ILE A 128 10.19 13.61 10.61
N PHE A 129 11.06 13.00 9.79
CA PHE A 129 10.68 12.53 8.46
C PHE A 129 9.50 11.55 8.51
N SER A 130 9.54 10.55 9.41
CA SER A 130 8.47 9.55 9.54
C SER A 130 7.14 10.19 9.95
N VAL A 131 7.13 11.11 10.91
CA VAL A 131 5.90 11.78 11.34
C VAL A 131 5.29 12.61 10.20
N ILE A 132 6.10 13.39 9.50
CA ILE A 132 5.64 14.19 8.34
C ILE A 132 5.09 13.27 7.25
N LEU A 133 5.86 12.25 6.86
CA LEU A 133 5.46 11.27 5.84
C LEU A 133 4.12 10.62 6.21
N LEU A 134 4.00 10.11 7.43
CA LEU A 134 2.82 9.39 7.89
C LEU A 134 1.56 10.26 7.94
N VAL A 135 1.68 11.51 8.32
CA VAL A 135 0.55 12.46 8.30
C VAL A 135 0.13 12.76 6.86
N LEU A 136 1.08 13.07 5.97
CA LEU A 136 0.78 13.36 4.55
C LEU A 136 0.15 12.15 3.84
N VAL A 137 0.70 10.97 4.05
CA VAL A 137 0.16 9.72 3.50
C VAL A 137 -1.23 9.43 4.06
N GLY A 138 -1.42 9.57 5.37
CA GLY A 138 -2.73 9.39 6.03
C GLY A 138 -3.81 10.33 5.48
N VAL A 139 -3.45 11.58 5.17
CA VAL A 139 -4.35 12.55 4.52
C VAL A 139 -4.77 12.08 3.13
N ASN A 140 -3.83 11.61 2.31
CA ASN A 140 -4.13 11.09 0.98
C ASN A 140 -5.02 9.84 1.05
N PHE A 141 -4.75 8.96 2.00
CA PHE A 141 -5.54 7.76 2.24
C PHE A 141 -6.94 8.03 2.82
N ALA A 142 -7.20 9.23 3.31
CA ALA A 142 -8.54 9.69 3.67
C ALA A 142 -9.28 10.33 2.48
N LYS A 143 -8.59 11.19 1.69
CA LYS A 143 -9.21 11.97 0.59
C LYS A 143 -9.68 11.11 -0.56
N ASN A 144 -8.86 10.18 -1.03
CA ASN A 144 -9.17 9.39 -2.23
C ASN A 144 -10.36 8.42 -2.03
N PRO A 145 -10.45 7.64 -0.94
CA PRO A 145 -11.66 6.86 -0.65
C PRO A 145 -12.91 7.72 -0.48
N ALA A 146 -12.79 8.89 0.16
CA ALA A 146 -13.90 9.81 0.32
C ALA A 146 -14.46 10.28 -1.03
N ALA A 147 -13.59 10.57 -2.00
CA ALA A 147 -13.97 10.93 -3.35
C ALA A 147 -14.66 9.76 -4.10
N LEU A 148 -14.19 8.52 -3.92
CA LEU A 148 -14.81 7.33 -4.49
C LEU A 148 -16.18 7.04 -3.86
N LEU A 149 -16.29 7.12 -2.54
CA LEU A 149 -17.56 6.93 -1.82
C LEU A 149 -18.61 7.95 -2.24
N ALA A 150 -18.21 9.20 -2.47
CA ALA A 150 -19.11 10.24 -2.94
C ALA A 150 -19.72 9.91 -4.32
N LYS A 151 -19.06 9.14 -5.18
CA LYS A 151 -19.58 8.70 -6.47
C LYS A 151 -20.56 7.52 -6.37
N LEU A 152 -20.45 6.74 -5.29
CA LEU A 152 -21.30 5.57 -5.05
C LEU A 152 -22.56 5.91 -4.26
N THR A 153 -22.67 7.12 -3.74
CA THR A 153 -23.72 7.53 -2.79
C THR A 153 -24.51 8.74 -3.31
N PRO A 154 -25.72 8.99 -2.77
CA PRO A 154 -26.53 10.14 -3.18
C PRO A 154 -25.79 11.48 -3.01
N GLY A 155 -26.10 12.46 -3.84
CA GLY A 155 -25.36 13.73 -3.97
C GLY A 155 -25.19 14.56 -2.69
N TRP A 156 -26.01 14.36 -1.66
CA TRP A 156 -25.83 14.99 -0.36
C TRP A 156 -24.66 14.40 0.46
N MET A 157 -24.28 13.14 0.16
CA MET A 157 -23.10 12.47 0.72
C MET A 157 -21.85 12.79 -0.15
N ASN A 158 -21.47 14.04 -0.18
CA ASN A 158 -20.33 14.51 -0.97
C ASN A 158 -18.97 14.06 -0.38
N ALA A 159 -17.88 14.37 -1.07
CA ALA A 159 -16.53 13.99 -0.65
C ALA A 159 -16.17 14.54 0.74
N THR A 160 -16.63 15.76 1.11
CA THR A 160 -16.41 16.34 2.43
C THR A 160 -17.12 15.56 3.52
N PHE A 161 -18.36 15.13 3.28
CA PHE A 161 -19.11 14.27 4.20
C PHE A 161 -18.33 12.98 4.48
N TRP A 162 -17.90 12.29 3.44
CA TRP A 162 -17.17 11.04 3.58
C TRP A 162 -15.79 11.22 4.20
N LEU A 163 -15.11 12.31 3.91
CA LEU A 163 -13.84 12.65 4.54
C LEU A 163 -14.00 12.79 6.06
N ILE A 164 -15.04 13.48 6.52
CA ILE A 164 -15.35 13.59 7.94
C ILE A 164 -15.62 12.21 8.55
N VAL A 165 -16.41 11.38 7.89
CA VAL A 165 -16.70 10.00 8.35
C VAL A 165 -15.41 9.18 8.48
N VAL A 166 -14.52 9.23 7.50
CA VAL A 166 -13.23 8.51 7.52
C VAL A 166 -12.33 9.04 8.64
N MET A 167 -12.26 10.35 8.85
CA MET A 167 -11.47 10.95 9.94
C MET A 167 -12.01 10.56 11.32
N ILE A 168 -13.34 10.51 11.48
CA ILE A 168 -13.97 10.01 12.72
C ILE A 168 -13.64 8.53 12.93
N TYR A 169 -13.68 7.72 11.85
CA TYR A 169 -13.26 6.32 11.92
C TYR A 169 -11.80 6.19 12.40
N TYR A 170 -10.85 6.98 11.87
CA TYR A 170 -9.46 6.96 12.33
C TYR A 170 -9.31 7.34 13.81
N LEU A 171 -10.10 8.29 14.27
CA LEU A 171 -10.13 8.66 15.69
C LEU A 171 -10.60 7.49 16.55
N ILE A 172 -11.70 6.84 16.19
CA ILE A 172 -12.26 5.69 16.92
C ILE A 172 -11.31 4.52 16.88
N ALA A 173 -10.75 4.20 15.70
CA ALA A 173 -9.83 3.10 15.48
C ALA A 173 -8.57 3.18 16.35
N THR A 174 -8.10 4.38 16.65
CA THR A 174 -6.97 4.63 17.54
C THR A 174 -7.16 4.09 18.95
N PHE A 175 -8.41 4.02 19.44
CA PHE A 175 -8.72 3.53 20.79
C PHE A 175 -8.94 2.02 20.84
N LEU A 176 -9.11 1.37 19.68
CA LEU A 176 -9.35 -0.05 19.61
C LEU A 176 -8.03 -0.85 19.61
N PRO A 177 -7.99 -2.01 20.31
CA PRO A 177 -6.87 -2.93 20.21
C PRO A 177 -6.64 -3.42 18.79
N ILE A 178 -5.37 -3.66 18.42
CA ILE A 178 -4.97 -4.11 17.07
C ILE A 178 -5.67 -5.41 16.69
N ASP A 179 -5.74 -6.39 17.57
CA ASP A 179 -6.31 -7.71 17.30
C ASP A 179 -7.80 -7.66 16.93
N LYS A 180 -8.56 -6.74 17.52
CA LYS A 180 -10.02 -6.64 17.29
C LYS A 180 -10.37 -5.99 15.95
N LEU A 181 -9.69 -4.91 15.58
CA LEU A 181 -9.96 -4.17 14.36
C LEU A 181 -9.13 -4.75 13.20
N ILE A 182 -7.82 -4.69 13.33
CA ILE A 182 -6.87 -5.09 12.28
C ILE A 182 -6.92 -6.61 12.09
N GLY A 183 -6.85 -7.39 13.16
CA GLY A 183 -6.82 -8.85 13.08
C GLY A 183 -8.10 -9.52 12.55
N LYS A 184 -9.27 -8.85 12.60
CA LYS A 184 -10.54 -9.42 12.14
C LYS A 184 -11.09 -8.81 10.86
N LEU A 185 -11.07 -7.49 10.73
CA LEU A 185 -11.63 -6.78 9.59
C LEU A 185 -10.68 -6.74 8.38
N TYR A 186 -9.39 -6.51 8.62
CA TYR A 186 -8.43 -6.38 7.55
C TYR A 186 -8.27 -7.65 6.69
N PRO A 187 -8.28 -8.87 7.23
CA PRO A 187 -8.26 -10.06 6.39
C PRO A 187 -9.43 -10.15 5.41
N ILE A 188 -10.62 -9.64 5.77
CA ILE A 188 -11.77 -9.59 4.87
C ILE A 188 -11.51 -8.63 3.72
N PHE A 189 -11.04 -7.43 4.01
CA PHE A 189 -10.74 -6.41 3.00
C PHE A 189 -9.56 -6.81 2.11
N GLY A 190 -8.52 -7.45 2.69
CA GLY A 190 -7.42 -8.03 1.93
C GLY A 190 -7.88 -9.12 0.98
N GLY A 191 -8.83 -9.97 1.42
CA GLY A 191 -9.48 -10.94 0.57
C GLY A 191 -10.24 -10.28 -0.58
N CYS A 192 -11.01 -9.21 -0.32
CA CYS A 192 -11.69 -8.44 -1.36
C CYS A 192 -10.72 -7.84 -2.38
N LEU A 193 -9.58 -7.29 -1.92
CA LEU A 193 -8.54 -6.74 -2.79
C LEU A 193 -7.94 -7.82 -3.71
N ILE A 194 -7.65 -9.00 -3.19
CA ILE A 194 -7.14 -10.13 -3.98
C ILE A 194 -8.19 -10.63 -4.97
N ILE A 195 -9.44 -10.78 -4.55
CA ILE A 195 -10.55 -11.22 -5.42
C ILE A 195 -10.75 -10.21 -6.55
N MET A 196 -10.70 -8.92 -6.26
CA MET A 196 -10.76 -7.85 -7.26
C MET A 196 -9.62 -7.99 -8.28
N ALA A 197 -8.38 -8.15 -7.83
CA ALA A 197 -7.23 -8.28 -8.73
C ALA A 197 -7.34 -9.53 -9.63
N ILE A 198 -7.71 -10.67 -9.05
CA ILE A 198 -7.94 -11.92 -9.80
C ILE A 198 -9.09 -11.75 -10.81
N GLY A 199 -10.20 -11.13 -10.39
CA GLY A 199 -11.34 -10.87 -11.25
C GLY A 199 -10.98 -9.97 -12.44
N LEU A 200 -10.25 -8.88 -12.18
CA LEU A 200 -9.81 -7.96 -13.24
C LEU A 200 -8.87 -8.67 -14.23
N MET A 201 -7.91 -9.42 -13.73
CA MET A 201 -7.01 -10.23 -14.55
C MET A 201 -7.80 -11.27 -15.37
N ALA A 202 -8.75 -11.97 -14.76
CA ALA A 202 -9.57 -12.96 -15.46
C ALA A 202 -10.36 -12.32 -16.62
N VAL A 203 -10.98 -11.16 -16.39
CA VAL A 203 -11.70 -10.43 -17.45
C VAL A 203 -10.77 -10.03 -18.60
N MET A 204 -9.58 -9.50 -18.29
CA MET A 204 -8.60 -9.13 -19.31
C MET A 204 -8.14 -10.33 -20.16
N LEU A 205 -8.00 -11.51 -19.56
CA LEU A 205 -7.49 -12.69 -20.25
C LEU A 205 -8.59 -13.48 -20.99
N THR A 206 -9.84 -13.43 -20.53
CA THR A 206 -10.94 -14.20 -21.11
C THR A 206 -11.72 -13.42 -22.18
N ASN A 207 -11.84 -12.11 -22.04
CA ASN A 207 -12.48 -11.27 -23.05
C ASN A 207 -11.56 -11.05 -24.27
N GLY A 208 -12.03 -11.37 -25.47
CA GLY A 208 -11.22 -11.30 -26.70
C GLY A 208 -10.75 -9.89 -27.03
N ASP A 209 -11.63 -8.89 -26.84
CA ASP A 209 -11.34 -7.49 -27.15
C ASP A 209 -10.29 -6.92 -26.19
N TYR A 210 -10.47 -7.16 -24.90
CA TYR A 210 -9.48 -6.73 -23.90
C TYR A 210 -8.13 -7.44 -24.08
N ARG A 211 -8.15 -8.74 -24.40
CA ARG A 211 -6.93 -9.48 -24.67
C ARG A 211 -6.15 -8.94 -25.88
N ALA A 212 -6.87 -8.52 -26.92
CA ALA A 212 -6.26 -7.91 -28.10
C ALA A 212 -5.72 -6.50 -27.82
N ALA A 213 -6.37 -5.74 -26.93
CA ALA A 213 -5.97 -4.39 -26.54
C ALA A 213 -4.83 -4.36 -25.49
N MET A 214 -4.42 -5.51 -24.90
CA MET A 214 -3.34 -5.54 -23.92
C MET A 214 -2.03 -5.02 -24.51
N PRO A 215 -1.36 -4.04 -23.88
CA PRO A 215 -0.17 -3.44 -24.42
C PRO A 215 1.03 -4.40 -24.38
N GLU A 216 1.83 -4.37 -25.45
CA GLU A 216 3.08 -5.13 -25.54
C GLU A 216 4.27 -4.18 -25.46
N MET A 217 5.29 -4.52 -24.68
CA MET A 217 6.43 -3.65 -24.43
C MET A 217 7.21 -3.31 -25.70
N TRP A 218 7.39 -4.27 -26.60
CA TRP A 218 8.13 -4.04 -27.85
C TRP A 218 7.45 -3.05 -28.80
N ALA A 219 6.12 -2.89 -28.71
CA ALA A 219 5.39 -1.88 -29.50
C ALA A 219 5.68 -0.45 -29.06
N TYR A 220 6.30 -0.28 -27.90
CA TYR A 220 6.63 1.03 -27.31
C TYR A 220 8.13 1.32 -27.24
N ILE A 221 8.99 0.42 -27.76
CA ILE A 221 10.43 0.66 -27.87
C ILE A 221 10.66 1.74 -28.94
N GLY A 222 11.35 2.83 -28.57
CA GLY A 222 11.65 3.94 -29.48
C GLY A 222 10.48 4.89 -29.76
N VAL A 223 9.30 4.68 -29.16
CA VAL A 223 8.16 5.60 -29.27
C VAL A 223 8.40 6.77 -28.31
N GLU A 224 8.70 7.96 -28.88
CA GLU A 224 8.68 9.21 -28.14
C GLU A 224 7.24 9.69 -27.94
N GLY A 225 6.97 10.39 -26.81
CA GLY A 225 5.69 11.07 -26.62
C GLY A 225 4.58 10.28 -25.96
N THR A 226 4.83 9.07 -25.41
CA THR A 226 3.93 8.50 -24.41
C THR A 226 4.16 9.24 -23.09
N GLY A 227 3.65 10.47 -23.00
CA GLY A 227 3.85 11.33 -21.86
C GLY A 227 2.68 11.30 -20.90
N HIS A 228 2.98 11.36 -19.61
CA HIS A 228 1.99 11.65 -18.58
C HIS A 228 1.20 12.93 -18.95
N PRO A 229 -0.11 13.04 -18.63
CA PRO A 229 -0.96 14.21 -18.98
C PRO A 229 -0.36 15.58 -18.61
N GLY A 230 0.47 15.64 -17.57
CA GLY A 230 1.20 16.84 -17.18
C GLY A 230 2.49 17.14 -17.96
N GLY A 231 2.81 16.40 -19.04
CA GLY A 231 4.06 16.56 -19.80
C GLY A 231 5.32 16.16 -19.03
N THR A 232 5.17 15.36 -17.96
CA THR A 232 6.28 14.95 -17.10
C THR A 232 7.17 13.92 -17.82
N PRO A 233 8.51 14.06 -17.77
CA PRO A 233 9.43 13.15 -18.42
C PRO A 233 9.38 11.76 -17.75
N ILE A 234 9.61 10.71 -18.55
CA ILE A 234 9.65 9.33 -18.06
C ILE A 234 10.76 9.13 -17.03
N TRP A 235 11.90 9.74 -17.23
CA TRP A 235 13.05 9.59 -16.33
C TRP A 235 12.78 10.25 -14.98
N ALA A 236 13.03 9.53 -13.93
CA ALA A 236 12.72 9.79 -12.53
C ALA A 236 11.22 9.80 -12.20
N GLN A 237 10.33 10.43 -12.99
CA GLN A 237 8.92 10.59 -12.65
C GLN A 237 8.15 9.26 -12.65
N MET A 238 8.37 8.39 -13.63
CA MET A 238 7.76 7.06 -13.63
C MET A 238 8.14 6.26 -12.38
N PHE A 239 9.40 6.33 -11.95
CA PHE A 239 9.87 5.61 -10.77
C PHE A 239 9.21 6.13 -9.49
N VAL A 240 9.09 7.45 -9.34
CA VAL A 240 8.43 8.07 -8.18
C VAL A 240 6.93 7.76 -8.17
N THR A 241 6.25 7.88 -9.33
CA THR A 241 4.82 7.66 -9.46
C THR A 241 4.41 6.23 -9.12
N VAL A 242 5.25 5.26 -9.48
CA VAL A 242 4.98 3.82 -9.25
C VAL A 242 5.66 3.32 -7.96
N ALA A 243 6.31 4.19 -7.20
CA ALA A 243 7.09 3.79 -6.02
C ALA A 243 6.26 2.98 -5.02
N CYS A 244 5.04 3.41 -4.72
CA CYS A 244 4.18 2.67 -3.79
C CYS A 244 3.81 1.26 -4.25
N GLY A 245 3.77 1.00 -5.57
CA GLY A 245 3.49 -0.34 -6.11
C GLY A 245 4.73 -1.18 -6.41
N ALA A 246 5.93 -0.67 -6.18
CA ALA A 246 7.19 -1.35 -6.46
C ALA A 246 8.19 -1.27 -5.30
N ILE A 247 8.30 -0.12 -4.66
CA ILE A 247 9.13 0.14 -3.47
C ILE A 247 8.66 1.43 -2.80
N SER A 248 8.34 1.39 -1.51
CA SER A 248 7.87 2.57 -0.78
C SER A 248 8.47 2.68 0.60
N GLY A 249 9.02 3.84 0.94
CA GLY A 249 9.50 4.15 2.28
C GLY A 249 8.39 4.13 3.35
N PHE A 250 7.13 4.30 2.95
CA PHE A 250 5.99 4.14 3.85
C PHE A 250 5.90 2.72 4.44
N HIS A 251 6.23 1.68 3.66
CA HIS A 251 6.19 0.29 4.09
C HIS A 251 7.05 0.02 5.32
N ALA A 252 8.25 0.62 5.41
CA ALA A 252 9.12 0.50 6.55
C ALA A 252 8.50 0.99 7.86
N THR A 253 7.53 1.90 7.79
CA THR A 253 6.79 2.37 8.97
C THR A 253 5.66 1.45 9.39
N GLN A 254 5.20 0.57 8.49
CA GLN A 254 4.09 -0.37 8.72
C GLN A 254 4.59 -1.75 9.17
N SER A 255 5.69 -2.22 8.60
CA SER A 255 6.27 -3.53 8.91
C SER A 255 6.53 -3.77 10.41
N PRO A 256 6.96 -2.79 11.22
CA PRO A 256 7.12 -2.98 12.67
C PRO A 256 5.84 -3.36 13.42
N MET A 257 4.68 -2.84 12.98
CA MET A 257 3.41 -3.21 13.61
C MET A 257 3.04 -4.68 13.37
N VAL A 258 3.38 -5.19 12.19
CA VAL A 258 3.16 -6.59 11.82
C VAL A 258 4.20 -7.49 12.50
N ALA A 259 5.45 -7.04 12.59
CA ALA A 259 6.53 -7.75 13.28
C ALA A 259 6.20 -8.03 14.76
N ARG A 260 5.52 -7.09 15.43
CA ARG A 260 5.00 -7.24 16.80
C ARG A 260 3.94 -8.33 16.95
N CYS A 261 3.42 -8.87 15.86
CA CYS A 261 2.36 -9.88 15.87
C CYS A 261 2.80 -11.24 15.32
N MET A 262 4.07 -11.38 14.86
CA MET A 262 4.62 -12.61 14.32
C MET A 262 4.84 -13.66 15.41
N THR A 263 4.55 -14.93 15.07
CA THR A 263 4.75 -16.06 15.98
C THR A 263 6.05 -16.81 15.72
N SER A 264 6.65 -16.65 14.55
CA SER A 264 7.91 -17.27 14.15
C SER A 264 8.64 -16.38 13.13
N GLU A 265 9.96 -16.26 13.27
CA GLU A 265 10.82 -15.58 12.30
C GLU A 265 10.73 -16.18 10.88
N ARG A 266 10.43 -17.48 10.77
CA ARG A 266 10.24 -18.19 9.49
C ARG A 266 9.04 -17.71 8.69
N GLU A 267 8.12 -16.98 9.30
CA GLU A 267 6.96 -16.38 8.60
C GLU A 267 7.36 -15.14 7.78
N GLY A 268 8.49 -14.50 8.10
CA GLY A 268 8.90 -13.20 7.55
C GLY A 268 8.92 -13.13 6.03
N ARG A 269 9.44 -14.19 5.35
CA ARG A 269 9.43 -14.21 3.89
C ARG A 269 8.01 -14.17 3.33
N ASN A 270 7.10 -14.95 3.87
CA ASN A 270 5.72 -15.00 3.37
C ASN A 270 4.97 -13.72 3.70
N VAL A 271 5.17 -13.18 4.91
CA VAL A 271 4.46 -12.01 5.42
C VAL A 271 4.97 -10.73 4.73
N PHE A 272 6.26 -10.46 4.76
CA PHE A 272 6.81 -9.20 4.25
C PHE A 272 7.13 -9.25 2.76
N TYR A 273 8.03 -10.13 2.36
CA TYR A 273 8.42 -10.25 0.95
C TYR A 273 7.24 -10.71 0.08
N GLY A 274 6.44 -11.67 0.56
CA GLY A 274 5.28 -12.18 -0.14
C GLY A 274 4.17 -11.14 -0.32
N ALA A 275 3.89 -10.32 0.70
CA ALA A 275 2.93 -9.23 0.60
C ALA A 275 3.38 -8.18 -0.43
N MET A 276 4.67 -7.81 -0.43
CA MET A 276 5.23 -6.87 -1.40
C MET A 276 5.14 -7.40 -2.85
N VAL A 277 5.44 -8.69 -3.07
CA VAL A 277 5.28 -9.29 -4.42
C VAL A 277 3.81 -9.34 -4.83
N THR A 278 2.90 -9.62 -3.90
CA THR A 278 1.46 -9.59 -4.18
C THR A 278 0.99 -8.18 -4.53
N GLU A 279 1.50 -7.16 -3.86
CA GLU A 279 1.26 -5.76 -4.20
C GLU A 279 1.77 -5.43 -5.60
N GLY A 280 2.99 -5.86 -5.94
CA GLY A 280 3.55 -5.71 -7.30
C GLY A 280 2.70 -6.40 -8.38
N ILE A 281 2.13 -7.56 -8.08
CA ILE A 281 1.18 -8.25 -8.98
C ILE A 281 -0.10 -7.41 -9.16
N ILE A 282 -0.63 -6.84 -8.09
CA ILE A 282 -1.81 -5.94 -8.17
C ILE A 282 -1.47 -4.70 -9.00
N ALA A 283 -0.31 -4.09 -8.79
CA ALA A 283 0.17 -2.96 -9.57
C ALA A 283 0.31 -3.30 -11.07
N LEU A 284 0.85 -4.46 -11.39
CA LEU A 284 0.98 -4.95 -12.76
C LEU A 284 -0.40 -5.12 -13.42
N ILE A 285 -1.37 -5.69 -12.69
CA ILE A 285 -2.75 -5.87 -13.18
C ILE A 285 -3.40 -4.51 -13.47
N TRP A 286 -3.28 -3.54 -12.55
CA TRP A 286 -3.88 -2.23 -12.73
C TRP A 286 -3.21 -1.41 -13.84
N ALA A 287 -1.88 -1.47 -13.96
CA ALA A 287 -1.17 -0.84 -15.07
C ALA A 287 -1.61 -1.42 -16.43
N ALA A 288 -1.82 -2.74 -16.51
CA ALA A 288 -2.33 -3.39 -17.71
C ALA A 288 -3.80 -3.03 -17.96
N ALA A 289 -4.65 -3.09 -16.93
CA ALA A 289 -6.08 -2.82 -17.03
C ALA A 289 -6.38 -1.40 -17.53
N GLY A 290 -5.62 -0.41 -17.07
CA GLY A 290 -5.78 0.98 -17.49
C GLY A 290 -5.62 1.14 -19.01
N VAL A 291 -4.53 0.65 -19.57
CA VAL A 291 -4.29 0.75 -21.03
C VAL A 291 -5.25 -0.15 -21.80
N THR A 292 -5.53 -1.34 -21.31
CA THR A 292 -6.43 -2.32 -21.96
C THR A 292 -7.85 -1.78 -22.06
N PHE A 293 -8.37 -1.19 -20.99
CA PHE A 293 -9.75 -0.68 -20.94
C PHE A 293 -9.97 0.51 -21.87
N TYR A 294 -9.02 1.44 -21.91
CA TYR A 294 -9.08 2.61 -22.79
C TYR A 294 -8.50 2.36 -24.20
N GLY A 295 -8.04 1.13 -24.47
CA GLY A 295 -7.53 0.69 -25.78
C GLY A 295 -6.13 1.20 -26.15
N THR A 296 -5.71 2.33 -25.61
CA THR A 296 -4.39 2.93 -25.88
C THR A 296 -3.87 3.69 -24.67
N VAL A 297 -2.54 3.95 -24.64
CA VAL A 297 -1.92 4.83 -23.64
C VAL A 297 -2.48 6.25 -23.73
N GLY A 298 -2.73 6.76 -24.92
CA GLY A 298 -3.35 8.09 -25.12
C GLY A 298 -4.78 8.17 -24.57
N GLY A 299 -5.58 7.10 -24.71
CA GLY A 299 -6.93 7.00 -24.14
C GLY A 299 -6.89 7.04 -22.61
N LEU A 300 -5.98 6.28 -21.97
CA LEU A 300 -5.77 6.34 -20.54
C LEU A 300 -5.32 7.74 -20.08
N ASN A 301 -4.38 8.36 -20.81
CA ASN A 301 -3.90 9.70 -20.48
C ASN A 301 -5.03 10.73 -20.49
N THR A 302 -5.92 10.67 -21.51
CA THR A 302 -7.09 11.54 -21.58
C THR A 302 -8.05 11.29 -20.41
N ALA A 303 -8.32 10.04 -20.08
CA ALA A 303 -9.22 9.70 -18.97
C ALA A 303 -8.68 10.15 -17.61
N LEU A 304 -7.37 10.11 -17.40
CA LEU A 304 -6.75 10.56 -16.15
C LEU A 304 -6.80 12.07 -15.94
N THR A 305 -7.05 12.87 -16.99
CA THR A 305 -7.28 14.33 -16.81
C THR A 305 -8.56 14.60 -16.00
N ASP A 306 -9.53 13.69 -16.04
CA ASP A 306 -10.76 13.76 -15.25
C ASP A 306 -10.58 13.18 -13.82
N GLY A 307 -9.38 12.74 -13.51
CA GLY A 307 -8.98 12.22 -12.20
C GLY A 307 -8.95 10.70 -12.12
N ALA A 308 -7.92 10.19 -11.45
CA ALA A 308 -7.66 8.75 -11.32
C ALA A 308 -8.82 7.98 -10.63
N ALA A 309 -9.56 8.62 -9.73
CA ALA A 309 -10.73 8.02 -9.09
C ALA A 309 -11.86 7.70 -10.09
N ASN A 310 -12.03 8.53 -11.15
CA ASN A 310 -12.96 8.24 -12.23
C ASN A 310 -12.55 7.01 -13.02
N VAL A 311 -11.28 6.96 -13.39
CA VAL A 311 -10.68 5.84 -14.13
C VAL A 311 -10.87 4.52 -13.36
N VAL A 312 -10.56 4.49 -12.08
CA VAL A 312 -10.76 3.32 -11.22
C VAL A 312 -12.23 2.90 -11.16
N TYR A 313 -13.14 3.86 -10.95
CA TYR A 313 -14.57 3.58 -10.93
C TYR A 313 -15.07 2.98 -12.25
N GLU A 314 -14.66 3.54 -13.38
CA GLU A 314 -15.05 3.05 -14.70
C GLU A 314 -14.52 1.64 -14.98
N ILE A 315 -13.25 1.40 -14.72
CA ILE A 315 -12.62 0.08 -14.88
C ILE A 315 -13.37 -0.97 -14.06
N CYS A 316 -13.57 -0.72 -12.76
CA CYS A 316 -14.25 -1.66 -11.89
C CYS A 316 -15.68 -1.97 -12.35
N THR A 317 -16.47 -0.93 -12.66
CA THR A 317 -17.89 -1.10 -12.96
C THR A 317 -18.15 -1.63 -14.38
N LYS A 318 -17.37 -1.18 -15.36
CA LYS A 318 -17.57 -1.56 -16.77
C LYS A 318 -16.89 -2.88 -17.14
N MET A 319 -15.70 -3.18 -16.62
CA MET A 319 -15.03 -4.46 -16.90
C MET A 319 -15.62 -5.63 -16.12
N MET A 320 -15.95 -5.43 -14.84
CA MET A 320 -16.38 -6.51 -13.96
C MET A 320 -17.91 -6.63 -13.84
N GLY A 321 -18.66 -5.76 -14.48
CA GLY A 321 -20.12 -5.69 -14.37
C GLY A 321 -20.59 -5.24 -12.98
N THR A 322 -21.92 -5.25 -12.74
CA THR A 322 -22.50 -4.64 -11.54
C THR A 322 -22.00 -5.28 -10.22
N ILE A 323 -22.08 -6.60 -10.12
CA ILE A 323 -21.69 -7.32 -8.87
C ILE A 323 -20.16 -7.29 -8.68
N GLY A 324 -19.42 -7.60 -9.74
CA GLY A 324 -17.96 -7.58 -9.71
C GLY A 324 -17.44 -6.17 -9.43
N GLY A 325 -18.05 -5.15 -10.00
CA GLY A 325 -17.72 -3.75 -9.77
C GLY A 325 -17.92 -3.33 -8.30
N VAL A 326 -19.00 -3.73 -7.66
CA VAL A 326 -19.22 -3.46 -6.22
C VAL A 326 -18.16 -4.13 -5.35
N LEU A 327 -17.84 -5.40 -5.61
CA LEU A 327 -16.78 -6.11 -4.88
C LEU A 327 -15.41 -5.47 -5.09
N ALA A 328 -15.11 -5.07 -6.33
CA ALA A 328 -13.87 -4.38 -6.66
C ALA A 328 -13.76 -3.03 -5.94
N MET A 329 -14.84 -2.25 -5.97
CA MET A 329 -14.88 -0.95 -5.27
C MET A 329 -14.71 -1.09 -3.76
N LEU A 330 -15.27 -2.15 -3.15
CA LEU A 330 -15.03 -2.42 -1.72
C LEU A 330 -13.53 -2.64 -1.44
N GLY A 331 -12.83 -3.41 -2.26
CA GLY A 331 -11.38 -3.61 -2.12
C GLY A 331 -10.59 -2.31 -2.30
N VAL A 332 -10.90 -1.54 -3.35
CA VAL A 332 -10.21 -0.28 -3.67
C VAL A 332 -10.45 0.80 -2.61
N ILE A 333 -11.64 0.87 -2.02
CA ILE A 333 -11.98 1.86 -0.99
C ILE A 333 -11.43 1.44 0.37
N ALA A 334 -11.58 0.16 0.74
CA ALA A 334 -11.17 -0.32 2.05
C ALA A 334 -9.65 -0.28 2.24
N CYS A 335 -8.89 -0.58 1.18
CA CYS A 335 -7.43 -0.63 1.24
C CYS A 335 -6.80 0.69 1.72
N PRO A 336 -7.01 1.84 1.10
CA PRO A 336 -6.44 3.09 1.59
C PRO A 336 -7.02 3.55 2.94
N ILE A 337 -8.29 3.24 3.25
CA ILE A 337 -8.84 3.55 4.58
C ILE A 337 -8.08 2.78 5.67
N THR A 338 -7.79 1.51 5.46
CA THR A 338 -7.02 0.71 6.43
C THR A 338 -5.58 1.18 6.53
N SER A 339 -4.94 1.49 5.40
CA SER A 339 -3.57 2.03 5.38
C SER A 339 -3.49 3.41 6.05
N GLY A 340 -4.52 4.25 5.93
CA GLY A 340 -4.59 5.55 6.60
C GLY A 340 -4.72 5.42 8.12
N ASP A 341 -5.53 4.47 8.61
CA ASP A 341 -5.61 4.16 10.05
C ASP A 341 -4.23 3.79 10.58
N THR A 342 -3.54 2.87 9.90
CA THR A 342 -2.21 2.42 10.33
C THR A 342 -1.15 3.51 10.17
N ALA A 343 -1.27 4.42 9.19
CA ALA A 343 -0.39 5.57 9.05
C ALA A 343 -0.48 6.51 10.26
N PHE A 344 -1.70 6.92 10.63
CA PHE A 344 -1.89 7.77 11.81
C PHE A 344 -1.51 7.06 13.11
N ARG A 345 -1.76 5.77 13.22
CA ARG A 345 -1.32 4.94 14.35
C ARG A 345 0.21 4.90 14.45
N SER A 346 0.92 4.69 13.35
CA SER A 346 2.39 4.70 13.31
C SER A 346 2.97 6.07 13.64
N ALA A 347 2.35 7.18 13.17
CA ALA A 347 2.74 8.54 13.54
C ALA A 347 2.62 8.76 15.04
N ARG A 348 1.50 8.34 15.65
CA ARG A 348 1.31 8.39 17.11
C ARG A 348 2.37 7.57 17.85
N LEU A 349 2.64 6.34 17.40
CA LEU A 349 3.64 5.47 18.05
C LEU A 349 5.04 6.09 17.95
N THR A 350 5.43 6.64 16.80
CA THR A 350 6.71 7.34 16.63
C THR A 350 6.84 8.53 17.60
N LEU A 351 5.76 9.28 17.81
CA LEU A 351 5.75 10.38 18.79
C LEU A 351 5.79 9.85 20.24
N ALA A 352 5.07 8.77 20.52
CA ALA A 352 5.07 8.12 21.83
C ALA A 352 6.46 7.62 22.22
N ASP A 353 7.16 6.96 21.29
CA ASP A 353 8.53 6.52 21.48
C ASP A 353 9.50 7.71 21.66
N TRP A 354 9.26 8.80 20.93
CA TRP A 354 10.09 10.00 21.04
C TRP A 354 9.98 10.69 22.40
N PHE A 355 8.75 10.81 22.90
CA PHE A 355 8.46 11.51 24.16
C PHE A 355 8.37 10.56 25.37
N HIS A 356 8.64 9.26 25.17
CA HIS A 356 8.53 8.23 26.21
C HIS A 356 7.16 8.19 26.90
N ILE A 357 6.09 8.30 26.11
CA ILE A 357 4.70 8.31 26.58
C ILE A 357 4.13 6.90 26.52
N ASP A 358 3.76 6.36 27.68
CA ASP A 358 3.11 5.04 27.77
C ASP A 358 1.79 5.02 27.00
N GLN A 359 1.65 4.00 26.14
CA GLN A 359 0.50 3.83 25.25
C GLN A 359 -0.61 2.91 25.82
N ASN A 360 -0.45 2.39 27.03
CA ASN A 360 -1.50 1.61 27.70
C ASN A 360 -2.63 2.54 28.23
N ASP A 361 -2.33 3.81 28.51
CA ASP A 361 -3.31 4.79 28.96
C ASP A 361 -4.04 5.44 27.77
N ILE A 362 -5.37 5.28 27.73
CA ILE A 362 -6.26 5.87 26.71
C ILE A 362 -6.13 7.40 26.65
N LYS A 363 -5.97 8.10 27.79
CA LYS A 363 -5.84 9.56 27.81
C LYS A 363 -4.54 10.00 27.13
N LYS A 364 -3.45 9.28 27.36
CA LYS A 364 -2.15 9.56 26.73
C LYS A 364 -2.17 9.25 25.24
N ARG A 365 -2.89 8.20 24.80
CA ARG A 365 -3.15 7.95 23.38
C ARG A 365 -3.91 9.11 22.75
N ALA A 366 -4.99 9.59 23.37
CA ALA A 366 -5.78 10.72 22.89
C ALA A 366 -4.94 11.98 22.75
N LEU A 367 -4.08 12.27 23.74
CA LEU A 367 -3.20 13.44 23.77
C LEU A 367 -2.30 13.52 22.51
N LEU A 368 -1.81 12.40 22.04
CA LEU A 368 -0.98 12.35 20.82
C LEU A 368 -1.81 12.27 19.54
N THR A 369 -2.92 11.51 19.55
CA THR A 369 -3.70 11.25 18.34
C THR A 369 -4.47 12.48 17.89
N ILE A 370 -5.11 13.21 18.81
CA ILE A 370 -5.96 14.36 18.46
C ILE A 370 -5.16 15.47 17.74
N PRO A 371 -3.97 15.89 18.18
CA PRO A 371 -3.16 16.84 17.42
C PRO A 371 -2.72 16.31 16.04
N VAL A 372 -2.32 15.04 15.95
CA VAL A 372 -1.87 14.43 14.68
C VAL A 372 -3.02 14.39 13.67
N LEU A 373 -4.21 13.93 14.08
CA LEU A 373 -5.40 13.94 13.23
C LEU A 373 -5.88 15.37 12.93
N GLY A 374 -5.76 16.29 13.90
CA GLY A 374 -6.10 17.70 13.70
C GLY A 374 -5.23 18.36 12.63
N VAL A 375 -3.92 18.13 12.65
CA VAL A 375 -3.00 18.58 11.59
C VAL A 375 -3.38 17.93 10.26
N GLY A 376 -3.65 16.62 10.25
CA GLY A 376 -4.13 15.91 9.07
C GLY A 376 -5.40 16.54 8.50
N ALA A 377 -6.40 16.82 9.34
CA ALA A 377 -7.65 17.45 8.93
C ALA A 377 -7.43 18.87 8.35
N LEU A 378 -6.56 19.68 8.95
CA LEU A 378 -6.20 20.99 8.40
C LEU A 378 -5.51 20.87 7.03
N LEU A 379 -4.60 19.93 6.87
CA LEU A 379 -3.91 19.69 5.59
C LEU A 379 -4.88 19.26 4.48
N THR A 380 -6.00 18.58 4.80
CA THR A 380 -7.01 18.25 3.79
C THR A 380 -7.66 19.49 3.17
N GLN A 381 -7.70 20.62 3.88
CA GLN A 381 -8.29 21.88 3.41
C GLN A 381 -7.32 22.72 2.56
N TRP A 382 -6.00 22.58 2.78
CA TRP A 382 -4.99 23.47 2.19
C TRP A 382 -4.26 22.90 0.99
N GLY A 383 -4.43 21.63 0.66
CA GLY A 383 -3.62 21.01 -0.37
C GLY A 383 -4.40 20.29 -1.44
N ASN A 384 -4.27 20.72 -2.69
CA ASN A 384 -4.34 19.82 -3.83
C ASN A 384 -3.07 18.95 -3.81
N PHE A 385 -2.95 18.05 -2.81
CA PHE A 385 -1.98 16.97 -2.88
C PHE A 385 -2.51 16.00 -3.94
N ALA A 386 -2.21 16.29 -5.20
CA ALA A 386 -2.36 15.31 -6.27
C ALA A 386 -1.28 14.24 -6.06
N VAL A 387 -1.70 12.99 -5.97
CA VAL A 387 -0.82 11.84 -6.16
C VAL A 387 -0.67 11.62 -7.66
#